data_a382ec03a8f8309cfcec631a4d5c22cc
#
_entry.id   a382ec03a8f8309cfcec631a4d5c22cc
#
_cell.length_a   1.000
_cell.length_b   1.000
_cell.length_c   1.000
_cell.angle_alpha   90.00
_cell.angle_beta   90.00
_cell.angle_gamma   90.00
#
_symmetry.space_group_name_H-M   'P 1'
#
loop_
_entity.id
_entity.type
_entity.pdbx_description
1 polymer ?
#
loop_
_entity_poly.entity_id
_entity_poly.type
_entity_poly.pdbx_seq_one_letter_code
_entity_poly.pdbx_strand_id
1 'polypeptide(L)'
;MNSILIVDDTAFTRHVLRNMFESLGLHVIAEADSGEEAVRNYCLYKPSLVTMDITMPGMNGLTASRKIMELDKDAKIIICSAVSRHDTVIKAIQAGARDFIAKPLQLERIEWAVQKVLGTGVNVRQGDRQGKQIAEVLV
;
A
#
# COMPACT_ATOMS: atom_id res chain seq x y z
N MET A 1 -5.56 15.35 -6.62
CA MET A 1 -5.31 14.90 -5.22
C MET A 1 -5.02 13.42 -5.22
N ASN A 2 -3.98 12.99 -4.51
CA ASN A 2 -3.65 11.57 -4.41
C ASN A 2 -4.64 10.86 -3.48
N SER A 3 -5.27 9.83 -3.99
CA SER A 3 -6.30 9.07 -3.29
C SER A 3 -5.83 7.65 -3.03
N ILE A 4 -6.20 7.13 -1.88
CA ILE A 4 -5.74 5.84 -1.38
C ILE A 4 -6.92 4.89 -1.18
N LEU A 5 -6.76 3.65 -1.63
CA LEU A 5 -7.64 2.55 -1.25
C LEU A 5 -6.88 1.68 -0.25
N ILE A 6 -7.44 1.50 0.92
CA ILE A 6 -6.85 0.65 1.97
C ILE A 6 -7.56 -0.69 1.97
N VAL A 7 -6.80 -1.77 1.80
CA VAL A 7 -7.34 -3.14 1.82
C VAL A 7 -6.69 -3.94 2.93
N ASP A 8 -7.49 -4.32 3.92
CA ASP A 8 -7.05 -5.14 5.06
C ASP A 8 -8.31 -5.68 5.72
N ASP A 9 -8.31 -6.95 6.11
CA ASP A 9 -9.48 -7.55 6.74
C ASP A 9 -9.69 -7.09 8.20
N THR A 10 -8.70 -6.43 8.79
CA THR A 10 -8.75 -5.96 10.17
C THR A 10 -9.09 -4.47 10.20
N ALA A 11 -10.23 -4.13 10.80
CA ALA A 11 -10.68 -2.75 10.92
C ALA A 11 -9.66 -1.88 11.65
N PHE A 12 -9.00 -2.43 12.67
CA PHE A 12 -7.98 -1.72 13.42
C PHE A 12 -6.83 -1.29 12.52
N THR A 13 -6.32 -2.19 11.68
CA THR A 13 -5.22 -1.87 10.76
C THR A 13 -5.65 -0.82 9.74
N ARG A 14 -6.86 -0.92 9.21
CA ARG A 14 -7.37 0.10 8.29
C ARG A 14 -7.43 1.47 8.96
N HIS A 15 -7.84 1.51 10.23
CA HIS A 15 -7.89 2.76 11.00
C HIS A 15 -6.50 3.36 11.18
N VAL A 16 -5.51 2.54 11.53
CA VAL A 16 -4.13 2.98 11.71
C VAL A 16 -3.59 3.55 10.39
N LEU A 17 -3.79 2.83 9.29
CA LEU A 17 -3.32 3.29 7.97
C LEU A 17 -4.03 4.58 7.55
N ARG A 18 -5.33 4.68 7.79
CA ARG A 18 -6.07 5.92 7.48
C ARG A 18 -5.47 7.11 8.19
N ASN A 19 -5.19 6.97 9.49
CA ASN A 19 -4.59 8.04 10.27
C ASN A 19 -3.20 8.42 9.72
N MET A 20 -2.40 7.41 9.36
CA MET A 20 -1.08 7.66 8.77
C MET A 20 -1.18 8.43 7.46
N PHE A 21 -2.06 7.99 6.55
CA PHE A 21 -2.20 8.65 5.26
C PHE A 21 -2.76 10.07 5.40
N GLU A 22 -3.73 10.25 6.26
CA GLU A 22 -4.29 11.59 6.48
C GLU A 22 -3.26 12.54 7.07
N SER A 23 -2.38 12.03 7.95
CA SER A 23 -1.29 12.86 8.51
C SER A 23 -0.28 13.26 7.43
N LEU A 24 -0.20 12.52 6.34
CA LEU A 24 0.67 12.84 5.20
C LEU A 24 -0.02 13.70 4.15
N GLY A 25 -1.23 14.16 4.42
CA GLY A 25 -2.00 14.99 3.49
C GLY A 25 -2.64 14.20 2.35
N LEU A 26 -2.78 12.89 2.50
CA LEU A 26 -3.38 12.03 1.48
C LEU A 26 -4.83 11.75 1.80
N HIS A 27 -5.64 11.52 0.77
CA HIS A 27 -7.06 11.27 0.92
C HIS A 27 -7.35 9.77 0.80
N VAL A 28 -7.93 9.19 1.84
CA VAL A 28 -8.40 7.80 1.78
C VAL A 28 -9.79 7.81 1.17
N ILE A 29 -9.88 7.36 -0.08
CA ILE A 29 -11.13 7.42 -0.83
C ILE A 29 -12.04 6.24 -0.54
N ALA A 30 -11.47 5.10 -0.17
CA ALA A 30 -12.24 3.89 0.13
C ALA A 30 -11.43 2.92 0.97
N GLU A 31 -12.14 1.99 1.59
CA GLU A 31 -11.55 0.85 2.30
C GLU A 31 -12.18 -0.43 1.78
N ALA A 32 -11.48 -1.54 1.91
CA ALA A 32 -11.99 -2.85 1.57
C ALA A 32 -11.50 -3.86 2.60
N ASP A 33 -12.31 -4.86 2.91
CA ASP A 33 -11.96 -5.89 3.89
C ASP A 33 -11.72 -7.26 3.24
N SER A 34 -11.76 -7.33 1.91
CA SER A 34 -11.56 -8.57 1.17
C SER A 34 -10.96 -8.28 -0.20
N GLY A 35 -10.40 -9.32 -0.81
CA GLY A 35 -9.85 -9.20 -2.17
C GLY A 35 -10.92 -8.86 -3.20
N GLU A 36 -12.11 -9.44 -3.08
CA GLU A 36 -13.22 -9.18 -3.98
C GLU A 36 -13.64 -7.71 -3.91
N GLU A 37 -13.79 -7.20 -2.69
CA GLU A 37 -14.16 -5.79 -2.49
C GLU A 37 -13.06 -4.86 -2.98
N ALA A 38 -11.78 -5.25 -2.80
CA ALA A 38 -10.65 -4.47 -3.28
C ALA A 38 -10.70 -4.27 -4.79
N VAL A 39 -10.96 -5.34 -5.54
CA VAL A 39 -11.05 -5.25 -7.01
C VAL A 39 -12.21 -4.38 -7.41
N ARG A 40 -13.37 -4.56 -6.78
CA ARG A 40 -14.57 -3.77 -7.06
C ARG A 40 -14.33 -2.28 -6.77
N ASN A 41 -13.76 -1.97 -5.61
CA ASN A 41 -13.50 -0.60 -5.21
C ASN A 41 -12.42 0.05 -6.06
N TYR A 42 -11.44 -0.71 -6.53
CA TYR A 42 -10.45 -0.18 -7.46
C TYR A 42 -11.13 0.29 -8.75
N CYS A 43 -11.99 -0.52 -9.32
CA CYS A 43 -12.71 -0.17 -10.55
C CYS A 43 -13.61 1.04 -10.35
N LEU A 44 -14.25 1.11 -9.17
CA LEU A 44 -15.22 2.14 -8.87
C LEU A 44 -14.57 3.50 -8.60
N TYR A 45 -13.50 3.52 -7.81
CA TYR A 45 -12.90 4.76 -7.33
C TYR A 45 -11.59 5.13 -8.03
N LYS A 46 -10.93 4.21 -8.70
CA LYS A 46 -9.66 4.42 -9.41
C LYS A 46 -8.65 5.20 -8.56
N PRO A 47 -8.26 4.66 -7.41
CA PRO A 47 -7.36 5.36 -6.50
C PRO A 47 -5.97 5.52 -7.10
N SER A 48 -5.23 6.52 -6.60
CA SER A 48 -3.83 6.72 -7.00
C SER A 48 -2.91 5.63 -6.44
N LEU A 49 -3.29 5.03 -5.32
CA LEU A 49 -2.48 4.03 -4.62
C LEU A 49 -3.39 3.06 -3.89
N VAL A 50 -2.98 1.79 -3.86
CA VAL A 50 -3.65 0.75 -3.07
C VAL A 50 -2.64 0.20 -2.07
N THR A 51 -3.04 0.11 -0.79
CA THR A 51 -2.30 -0.72 0.17
C THR A 51 -3.07 -2.01 0.34
N MET A 52 -2.39 -3.15 0.20
CA MET A 52 -3.02 -4.46 0.10
C MET A 52 -2.42 -5.42 1.10
N ASP A 53 -3.25 -5.93 2.01
CA ASP A 53 -2.88 -7.05 2.86
C ASP A 53 -2.94 -8.35 2.05
N ILE A 54 -2.08 -9.29 2.36
CA ILE A 54 -2.06 -10.60 1.67
C ILE A 54 -3.09 -11.55 2.29
N THR A 55 -3.02 -11.72 3.60
CA THR A 55 -3.81 -12.74 4.30
C THR A 55 -5.20 -12.23 4.62
N MET A 56 -6.17 -12.65 3.83
CA MET A 56 -7.57 -12.29 4.00
C MET A 56 -8.44 -13.50 3.67
N PRO A 57 -9.62 -13.63 4.30
CA PRO A 57 -10.56 -14.70 3.93
C PRO A 57 -10.97 -14.58 2.46
N GLY A 58 -11.15 -15.72 1.81
CA GLY A 58 -11.52 -15.75 0.40
C GLY A 58 -10.35 -15.42 -0.49
N MET A 59 -10.52 -14.47 -1.41
CA MET A 59 -9.47 -14.03 -2.31
C MET A 59 -8.37 -13.30 -1.53
N ASN A 60 -7.15 -13.83 -1.55
CA ASN A 60 -6.03 -13.18 -0.88
C ASN A 60 -5.53 -11.96 -1.66
N GLY A 61 -4.66 -11.16 -1.01
CA GLY A 61 -4.19 -9.93 -1.59
C GLY A 61 -3.31 -10.09 -2.82
N LEU A 62 -2.60 -11.21 -2.96
CA LEU A 62 -1.78 -11.44 -4.16
C LEU A 62 -2.67 -11.65 -5.38
N THR A 63 -3.72 -12.44 -5.23
CA THR A 63 -4.69 -12.67 -6.31
C THR A 63 -5.42 -11.37 -6.66
N ALA A 64 -5.85 -10.62 -5.64
CA ALA A 64 -6.50 -9.33 -5.87
C ALA A 64 -5.58 -8.36 -6.61
N SER A 65 -4.29 -8.33 -6.23
CA SER A 65 -3.30 -7.47 -6.89
C SER A 65 -3.13 -7.83 -8.36
N ARG A 66 -3.05 -9.14 -8.68
CA ARG A 66 -2.95 -9.58 -10.08
C ARG A 66 -4.18 -9.15 -10.88
N LYS A 67 -5.37 -9.30 -10.30
CA LYS A 67 -6.60 -8.90 -10.98
C LYS A 67 -6.65 -7.40 -11.23
N ILE A 68 -6.23 -6.60 -10.26
CA ILE A 68 -6.16 -5.15 -10.42
C ILE A 68 -5.16 -4.80 -11.53
N MET A 69 -3.99 -5.44 -11.56
CA MET A 69 -2.99 -5.20 -12.60
C MET A 69 -3.48 -5.61 -13.98
N GLU A 70 -4.30 -6.65 -14.09
CA GLU A 70 -4.91 -7.05 -15.36
C GLU A 70 -5.88 -5.97 -15.87
N LEU A 71 -6.59 -5.32 -14.95
CA LEU A 71 -7.56 -4.28 -15.30
C LEU A 71 -6.87 -2.94 -15.58
N ASP A 72 -5.74 -2.69 -14.93
CA ASP A 72 -5.02 -1.43 -15.07
C ASP A 72 -3.52 -1.68 -14.83
N LYS A 73 -2.76 -1.66 -15.92
CA LYS A 73 -1.32 -1.89 -15.88
C LYS A 73 -0.56 -0.83 -15.09
N ASP A 74 -1.15 0.34 -14.94
CA ASP A 74 -0.53 1.45 -14.24
C ASP A 74 -0.93 1.54 -12.76
N ALA A 75 -1.68 0.56 -12.29
CA ALA A 75 -2.07 0.50 -10.88
C ALA A 75 -0.83 0.48 -9.98
N LYS A 76 -0.91 1.23 -8.90
CA LYS A 76 0.18 1.34 -7.93
C LYS A 76 -0.26 0.65 -6.65
N ILE A 77 0.38 -0.47 -6.35
CA ILE A 77 0.02 -1.32 -5.22
C ILE A 77 1.23 -1.46 -4.30
N ILE A 78 1.01 -1.24 -3.02
CA ILE A 78 1.99 -1.52 -1.96
C ILE A 78 1.40 -2.65 -1.12
N ILE A 79 2.13 -3.75 -1.01
CA ILE A 79 1.72 -4.87 -0.15
C ILE A 79 2.14 -4.55 1.28
N CYS A 80 1.22 -4.72 2.24
CA CYS A 80 1.48 -4.57 3.67
C CYS A 80 1.12 -5.89 4.34
N SER A 81 2.10 -6.61 4.86
CA SER A 81 1.86 -7.98 5.33
C SER A 81 2.63 -8.31 6.60
N ALA A 82 2.01 -9.10 7.48
CA ALA A 82 2.69 -9.69 8.62
C ALA A 82 3.65 -10.81 8.19
N VAL A 83 3.44 -11.39 7.02
CA VAL A 83 4.28 -12.46 6.46
C VAL A 83 5.29 -11.81 5.53
N SER A 84 6.56 -11.78 5.95
CA SER A 84 7.62 -11.09 5.21
C SER A 84 8.74 -12.03 4.76
N ARG A 85 8.43 -13.31 4.56
CA ARG A 85 9.42 -14.28 4.08
C ARG A 85 9.82 -13.93 2.65
N HIS A 86 11.02 -14.34 2.28
CA HIS A 86 11.61 -14.02 0.97
C HIS A 86 10.71 -14.43 -0.19
N ASP A 87 10.15 -15.64 -0.13
CA ASP A 87 9.26 -16.15 -1.18
C ASP A 87 7.98 -15.30 -1.29
N THR A 88 7.45 -14.83 -0.17
CA THR A 88 6.26 -13.99 -0.16
C THR A 88 6.55 -12.63 -0.81
N VAL A 89 7.70 -12.05 -0.52
CA VAL A 89 8.11 -10.78 -1.12
C VAL A 89 8.25 -10.92 -2.64
N ILE A 90 8.86 -12.02 -3.10
CA ILE A 90 9.01 -12.28 -4.54
C ILE A 90 7.64 -12.40 -5.20
N LYS A 91 6.71 -13.15 -4.60
CA LYS A 91 5.36 -13.30 -5.13
C LYS A 91 4.62 -11.98 -5.21
N ALA A 92 4.82 -11.10 -4.23
CA ALA A 92 4.22 -9.77 -4.25
C ALA A 92 4.73 -8.95 -5.43
N ILE A 93 6.03 -8.95 -5.66
CA ILE A 93 6.63 -8.25 -6.80
C ILE A 93 6.13 -8.83 -8.12
N GLN A 94 6.06 -10.15 -8.23
CA GLN A 94 5.54 -10.82 -9.41
C GLN A 94 4.07 -10.51 -9.66
N ALA A 95 3.31 -10.23 -8.60
CA ALA A 95 1.91 -9.82 -8.71
C ALA A 95 1.75 -8.36 -9.15
N GLY A 96 2.85 -7.61 -9.24
CA GLY A 96 2.84 -6.24 -9.70
C GLY A 96 3.01 -5.19 -8.60
N ALA A 97 3.26 -5.61 -7.36
CA ALA A 97 3.45 -4.66 -6.26
C ALA A 97 4.69 -3.80 -6.50
N ARG A 98 4.55 -2.51 -6.20
CA ARG A 98 5.65 -1.54 -6.31
C ARG A 98 6.53 -1.52 -5.07
N ASP A 99 6.01 -1.97 -3.94
CA ASP A 99 6.77 -2.07 -2.69
C ASP A 99 6.11 -3.10 -1.79
N PHE A 100 6.88 -3.54 -0.78
CA PHE A 100 6.43 -4.50 0.23
C PHE A 100 6.80 -3.95 1.60
N ILE A 101 5.82 -3.80 2.48
CA ILE A 101 6.03 -3.29 3.83
C ILE A 101 5.64 -4.38 4.83
N ALA A 102 6.58 -4.74 5.69
CA ALA A 102 6.33 -5.70 6.76
C ALA A 102 5.59 -5.02 7.91
N LYS A 103 4.62 -5.72 8.49
CA LYS A 103 4.01 -5.27 9.74
C LYS A 103 4.93 -5.61 10.91
N PRO A 104 4.97 -4.81 11.99
CA PRO A 104 4.07 -3.71 12.31
C PRO A 104 4.37 -2.45 11.47
N LEU A 105 3.31 -1.70 11.19
CA LEU A 105 3.39 -0.51 10.33
C LEU A 105 4.01 0.64 11.11
N GLN A 106 4.94 1.35 10.46
CA GLN A 106 5.59 2.53 11.02
C GLN A 106 5.42 3.68 10.04
N LEU A 107 5.12 4.86 10.57
CA LEU A 107 4.80 6.03 9.75
C LEU A 107 5.94 6.37 8.78
N GLU A 108 7.17 6.34 9.25
CA GLU A 108 8.33 6.70 8.41
C GLU A 108 8.48 5.74 7.22
N ARG A 109 8.21 4.46 7.45
CA ARG A 109 8.30 3.45 6.38
C ARG A 109 7.19 3.64 5.36
N ILE A 110 5.97 3.92 5.83
CA ILE A 110 4.82 4.22 4.97
C ILE A 110 5.11 5.47 4.14
N GLU A 111 5.57 6.53 4.80
CA GLU A 111 5.88 7.78 4.14
C GLU A 111 6.91 7.60 3.02
N TRP A 112 7.99 6.88 3.30
CA TRP A 112 9.03 6.61 2.32
C TRP A 112 8.48 5.86 1.11
N ALA A 113 7.69 4.82 1.34
CA ALA A 113 7.10 4.01 0.28
C ALA A 113 6.13 4.83 -0.59
N VAL A 114 5.28 5.63 0.05
CA VAL A 114 4.31 6.47 -0.65
C VAL A 114 5.02 7.48 -1.53
N GLN A 115 6.06 8.13 -1.01
CA GLN A 115 6.81 9.10 -1.77
C GLN A 115 7.53 8.43 -2.95
N LYS A 116 8.11 7.26 -2.74
CA LYS A 116 8.78 6.52 -3.80
C LYS A 116 7.80 6.13 -4.92
N VAL A 117 6.61 5.68 -4.56
CA VAL A 117 5.63 5.17 -5.52
C VAL A 117 4.84 6.29 -6.20
N LEU A 118 4.42 7.30 -5.45
CA LEU A 118 3.62 8.41 -5.99
C LEU A 118 4.48 9.57 -6.50
N GLY A 119 5.71 9.69 -6.01
CA GLY A 119 6.60 10.78 -6.40
C GLY A 119 6.29 12.07 -5.66
N THR A 120 6.27 13.20 -6.38
CA THR A 120 6.05 14.52 -5.80
C THR A 120 4.61 14.70 -5.35
N GLY A 121 4.38 15.61 -4.41
CA GLY A 121 3.05 15.95 -3.91
C GLY A 121 2.71 15.35 -2.55
N VAL A 122 3.63 14.57 -1.99
CA VAL A 122 3.49 14.02 -0.64
C VAL A 122 4.20 14.94 0.34
N ASN A 123 3.51 15.29 1.43
CA ASN A 123 4.06 16.16 2.47
C ASN A 123 5.06 15.36 3.32
N VAL A 124 6.35 15.63 3.11
CA VAL A 124 7.42 14.95 3.85
C VAL A 124 7.98 15.91 4.87
N ARG A 125 8.03 15.50 6.14
CA ARG A 125 8.60 16.30 7.21
C ARG A 125 10.11 16.43 7.02
N GLN A 126 10.65 17.61 7.36
CA GLN A 126 12.05 17.93 7.11
C GLN A 126 13.02 16.93 7.74
N GLY A 127 12.74 16.48 8.95
CA GLY A 127 13.60 15.51 9.64
C GLY A 127 13.62 14.14 9.00
N ASP A 128 12.57 13.77 8.29
CA ASP A 128 12.46 12.45 7.70
C ASP A 128 13.27 12.30 6.42
N ARG A 129 13.64 13.39 5.78
CA ARG A 129 14.41 13.35 4.54
C ARG A 129 15.79 12.73 4.72
N GLN A 130 16.46 13.06 5.81
CA GLN A 130 17.77 12.48 6.10
C GLN A 130 17.67 11.00 6.40
N GLY A 131 16.65 10.60 7.15
CA GLY A 131 16.41 9.20 7.42
C GLY A 131 16.16 8.40 6.15
N LYS A 132 15.42 8.97 5.21
CA LYS A 132 15.16 8.33 3.93
C LYS A 132 16.41 8.15 3.09
N GLN A 133 17.25 9.17 3.04
CA GLN A 133 18.51 9.08 2.31
C GLN A 133 19.41 8.00 2.85
N ILE A 134 19.49 7.89 4.17
CA ILE A 134 20.26 6.83 4.81
C ILE A 134 19.68 5.47 4.47
N ALA A 135 18.36 5.31 4.51
CA ALA A 135 17.69 4.06 4.17
C ALA A 135 17.97 3.65 2.73
N GLU A 136 17.93 4.58 1.80
CA GLU A 136 18.24 4.30 0.40
C GLU A 136 19.66 3.83 0.20
N VAL A 137 20.60 4.40 0.92
CA VAL A 137 22.01 4.01 0.84
C VAL A 137 22.23 2.61 1.41
N LEU A 138 21.50 2.25 2.47
CA LEU A 138 21.65 0.96 3.14
C LEU A 138 20.93 -0.18 2.43
N VAL A 139 19.98 0.10 1.58
CA VAL A 139 19.25 -0.87 0.80
C VAL A 139 19.91 -1.09 -0.54
#